data_a1aae49ca42529c3fa907239e4b481fd
#
_entry.id   a1aae49ca42529c3fa907239e4b481fd
#
_cell.length_a   1.000
_cell.length_b   1.000
_cell.length_c   1.000
_cell.angle_alpha   90.00
_cell.angle_beta   90.00
_cell.angle_gamma   90.00
#
_symmetry.space_group_name_H-M   'P 1'
#
loop_
_entity.id
_entity.type
_entity.pdbx_description
1 polymer ?
#
loop_
_entity_poly.entity_id
_entity_poly.type
_entity_poly.pdbx_seq_one_letter_code
_entity_poly.pdbx_strand_id
1 'polypeptide(L)'
;MDIIISEWMGYCLFYESMLDTVLYARDKVSTIHTFLSYYPRFQWLAPGGLMFPDKATLYICAIEDRQYKDDKINWWDDVYGFDMSAIRKVALTEPLVDVVDRNQVVTGNCLVKEIDIQTLKKEEIPFEAPFHLQIRRNDYVQALVTFFNIEFTHCHKRVGFSTAPEAPYTHWKQTVFYLEDYLTCTKVILPMVLMLCFNMLFREKRSMAYSDSSPTTEMSEIWILKSMSTFR
;
A
#
# COMPACT_ATOMS: atom_id res chain seq x y z
N MET A 1 26.10 -3.05 -13.77
CA MET A 1 26.01 -1.99 -12.74
C MET A 1 26.12 -2.67 -11.39
N ASP A 2 26.84 -2.04 -10.47
CA ASP A 2 27.04 -2.61 -9.12
C ASP A 2 25.96 -2.15 -8.15
N ILE A 3 25.28 -1.02 -8.45
CA ILE A 3 24.24 -0.44 -7.60
C ILE A 3 23.10 0.10 -8.48
N ILE A 4 21.87 -0.17 -8.08
CA ILE A 4 20.66 0.47 -8.59
C ILE A 4 20.03 1.26 -7.43
N ILE A 5 19.81 2.55 -7.63
CA ILE A 5 19.10 3.42 -6.70
C ILE A 5 17.83 3.90 -7.39
N SER A 6 16.68 3.76 -6.74
CA SER A 6 15.42 4.23 -7.31
C SER A 6 14.46 4.69 -6.21
N GLU A 7 13.66 5.70 -6.51
CA GLU A 7 12.48 6.07 -5.76
C GLU A 7 11.29 5.48 -6.52
N TRP A 8 10.67 4.44 -5.96
CA TRP A 8 9.62 3.65 -6.61
C TRP A 8 8.30 3.61 -5.84
N MET A 9 8.29 4.16 -4.63
CA MET A 9 7.16 4.06 -3.73
C MET A 9 6.06 5.03 -4.16
N GLY A 10 4.86 4.50 -4.41
CA GLY A 10 3.66 5.30 -4.58
C GLY A 10 2.85 5.40 -3.28
N TYR A 11 1.68 6.02 -3.35
CA TYR A 11 0.72 5.99 -2.25
C TYR A 11 0.35 4.54 -1.92
N CYS A 12 0.08 4.26 -0.64
CA CYS A 12 -0.11 2.88 -0.18
C CYS A 12 1.02 1.94 -0.64
N LEU A 13 2.23 2.45 -0.79
CA LEU A 13 3.45 1.78 -1.27
C LEU A 13 3.44 1.41 -2.76
N PHE A 14 2.33 0.87 -3.29
CA PHE A 14 2.27 0.21 -4.59
C PHE A 14 1.60 1.03 -5.70
N TYR A 15 0.94 2.13 -5.38
CA TYR A 15 0.32 2.99 -6.38
C TYR A 15 1.38 3.46 -7.39
N GLU A 16 1.02 3.61 -8.66
CA GLU A 16 1.90 3.92 -9.80
C GLU A 16 2.69 2.71 -10.36
N SER A 17 2.68 1.55 -9.71
CA SER A 17 3.29 0.29 -10.19
C SER A 17 4.79 0.37 -10.53
N MET A 18 5.52 1.36 -9.95
CA MET A 18 6.95 1.57 -10.21
C MET A 18 7.82 0.40 -9.75
N LEU A 19 7.36 -0.39 -8.79
CA LEU A 19 8.06 -1.59 -8.33
C LEU A 19 8.31 -2.57 -9.48
N ASP A 20 7.36 -2.73 -10.40
CA ASP A 20 7.51 -3.55 -11.60
C ASP A 20 8.73 -3.13 -12.43
N THR A 21 8.91 -1.82 -12.59
CA THR A 21 10.05 -1.26 -13.34
C THR A 21 11.38 -1.56 -12.66
N VAL A 22 11.41 -1.49 -11.33
CA VAL A 22 12.62 -1.79 -10.54
C VAL A 22 12.99 -3.26 -10.63
N LEU A 23 12.01 -4.17 -10.50
CA LEU A 23 12.23 -5.60 -10.66
C LEU A 23 12.67 -5.94 -12.09
N TYR A 24 12.06 -5.30 -13.09
CA TYR A 24 12.50 -5.45 -14.48
C TYR A 24 13.96 -5.02 -14.66
N ALA A 25 14.37 -3.88 -14.08
CA ALA A 25 15.74 -3.41 -14.15
C ALA A 25 16.73 -4.37 -13.46
N ARG A 26 16.32 -4.96 -12.31
CA ARG A 26 17.11 -5.98 -11.60
C ARG A 26 17.32 -7.21 -12.46
N ASP A 27 16.28 -7.71 -13.09
CA ASP A 27 16.27 -9.03 -13.74
C ASP A 27 16.66 -8.97 -15.22
N LYS A 28 16.74 -7.74 -15.79
CA LYS A 28 17.01 -7.59 -17.22
C LYS A 28 18.38 -8.07 -17.61
N VAL A 29 18.39 -9.04 -18.50
CA VAL A 29 19.57 -9.54 -19.18
C VAL A 29 19.67 -8.87 -20.55
N SER A 30 20.76 -8.13 -20.78
CA SER A 30 21.03 -7.53 -22.10
C SER A 30 21.49 -8.64 -23.05
N THR A 31 20.66 -8.98 -24.02
CA THR A 31 21.07 -9.79 -25.17
C THR A 31 21.65 -8.85 -26.22
N ILE A 32 22.97 -8.75 -26.27
CA ILE A 32 23.62 -8.14 -27.43
C ILE A 32 23.47 -9.12 -28.56
N HIS A 33 22.57 -8.84 -29.51
CA HIS A 33 22.52 -9.51 -30.80
C HIS A 33 23.76 -9.15 -31.63
N THR A 34 24.89 -9.75 -31.30
CA THR A 34 26.05 -9.76 -32.18
C THR A 34 26.24 -11.17 -32.68
N PHE A 35 26.62 -11.28 -33.95
CA PHE A 35 26.83 -12.50 -34.74
C PHE A 35 27.90 -13.46 -34.18
N LEU A 36 28.43 -13.16 -33.00
CA LEU A 36 29.44 -13.94 -32.29
C LEU A 36 28.83 -14.45 -30.95
N SER A 37 28.42 -15.69 -30.97
CA SER A 37 27.90 -16.48 -29.85
C SER A 37 28.82 -16.65 -28.62
N TYR A 38 29.78 -15.76 -28.41
CA TYR A 38 30.83 -15.93 -27.40
C TYR A 38 30.82 -14.86 -26.29
N TYR A 39 29.85 -13.92 -26.28
CA TYR A 39 29.79 -12.92 -25.23
C TYR A 39 28.80 -13.32 -24.13
N PRO A 40 29.21 -13.21 -22.85
CA PRO A 40 28.32 -13.51 -21.73
C PRO A 40 27.10 -12.59 -21.75
N ARG A 41 25.95 -13.13 -21.34
CA ARG A 41 24.72 -12.35 -21.08
C ARG A 41 25.05 -11.33 -19.99
N PHE A 42 25.01 -10.06 -20.31
CA PHE A 42 25.22 -9.01 -19.32
C PHE A 42 23.89 -8.70 -18.63
N GLN A 43 23.82 -8.97 -17.34
CA GLN A 43 22.75 -8.44 -16.50
C GLN A 43 22.99 -6.96 -16.25
N TRP A 44 21.90 -6.19 -16.14
CA TRP A 44 22.03 -4.78 -15.78
C TRP A 44 22.58 -4.61 -14.38
N LEU A 45 22.01 -5.33 -13.40
CA LEU A 45 22.61 -5.45 -12.07
C LEU A 45 23.64 -6.59 -12.10
N ALA A 46 24.86 -6.30 -11.71
CA ALA A 46 25.92 -7.30 -11.61
C ALA A 46 25.56 -8.37 -10.56
N PRO A 47 26.06 -9.63 -10.70
CA PRO A 47 25.91 -10.61 -9.65
C PRO A 47 26.45 -10.07 -8.30
N GLY A 48 25.62 -10.08 -7.26
CA GLY A 48 25.95 -9.50 -5.97
C GLY A 48 25.83 -7.97 -5.89
N GLY A 49 25.33 -7.32 -6.94
CA GLY A 49 25.04 -5.89 -6.95
C GLY A 49 23.94 -5.51 -5.97
N LEU A 50 23.94 -4.26 -5.53
CA LEU A 50 23.05 -3.75 -4.50
C LEU A 50 21.90 -2.94 -5.10
N MET A 51 20.75 -3.00 -4.43
CA MET A 51 19.59 -2.15 -4.74
C MET A 51 19.23 -1.28 -3.54
N PHE A 52 18.84 -0.03 -3.79
CA PHE A 52 18.45 0.91 -2.75
C PHE A 52 17.19 1.71 -3.16
N PRO A 53 16.19 1.80 -2.26
CA PRO A 53 16.03 1.04 -1.02
C PRO A 53 15.94 -0.46 -1.30
N ASP A 54 16.36 -1.29 -0.36
CA ASP A 54 16.35 -2.75 -0.51
C ASP A 54 15.17 -3.41 0.20
N LYS A 55 14.59 -2.74 1.21
CA LYS A 55 13.50 -3.29 2.00
C LYS A 55 12.37 -2.28 2.20
N ALA A 56 11.14 -2.77 2.06
CA ALA A 56 9.92 -2.03 2.38
C ALA A 56 8.96 -2.89 3.22
N THR A 57 8.20 -2.25 4.11
CA THR A 57 7.17 -2.91 4.91
C THR A 57 5.90 -2.08 4.90
N LEU A 58 4.76 -2.71 4.59
CA LEU A 58 3.44 -2.09 4.61
C LEU A 58 2.71 -2.47 5.89
N TYR A 59 2.15 -1.48 6.55
CA TYR A 59 1.38 -1.62 7.78
C TYR A 59 -0.04 -1.12 7.60
N ILE A 60 -0.92 -1.60 8.49
CA ILE A 60 -2.29 -1.14 8.62
C ILE A 60 -2.63 -0.85 10.08
N CYS A 61 -3.42 0.19 10.34
CA CYS A 61 -4.04 0.49 11.63
C CYS A 61 -5.47 1.01 11.41
N ALA A 62 -6.19 1.28 12.49
CA ALA A 62 -7.55 1.82 12.41
C ALA A 62 -7.65 3.13 13.19
N ILE A 63 -8.49 4.04 12.69
CA ILE A 63 -8.68 5.37 13.23
C ILE A 63 -10.14 5.67 13.57
N GLU A 64 -10.32 6.56 14.54
CA GLU A 64 -11.53 7.33 14.75
C GLU A 64 -11.44 8.60 13.91
N ASP A 65 -12.40 8.81 13.01
CA ASP A 65 -12.48 10.01 12.17
C ASP A 65 -13.92 10.29 11.75
N ARG A 66 -14.77 10.44 12.74
CA ARG A 66 -16.19 10.72 12.55
C ARG A 66 -16.40 12.06 11.83
N GLN A 67 -15.62 13.06 12.20
CA GLN A 67 -15.78 14.41 11.67
C GLN A 67 -15.65 14.42 10.14
N TYR A 68 -14.55 13.85 9.62
CA TYR A 68 -14.34 13.80 8.18
C TYR A 68 -15.42 12.97 7.48
N LYS A 69 -15.76 11.80 8.07
CA LYS A 69 -16.77 10.92 7.50
C LYS A 69 -18.13 11.62 7.38
N ASP A 70 -18.54 12.35 8.41
CA ASP A 70 -19.81 13.09 8.39
C ASP A 70 -19.77 14.27 7.42
N ASP A 71 -18.69 15.06 7.41
CA ASP A 71 -18.58 16.28 6.61
C ASP A 71 -18.29 16.04 5.13
N LYS A 72 -17.63 14.94 4.77
CA LYS A 72 -17.13 14.70 3.41
C LYS A 72 -17.74 13.49 2.71
N ILE A 73 -18.26 12.52 3.46
CA ILE A 73 -18.84 11.29 2.91
C ILE A 73 -20.35 11.27 3.15
N ASN A 74 -20.79 11.33 4.42
CA ASN A 74 -22.21 11.25 4.75
C ASN A 74 -22.97 12.50 4.31
N TRP A 75 -22.29 13.65 4.16
CA TRP A 75 -22.89 14.89 3.64
C TRP A 75 -23.60 14.69 2.29
N TRP A 76 -23.18 13.73 1.46
CA TRP A 76 -23.79 13.43 0.17
C TRP A 76 -25.17 12.75 0.28
N ASP A 77 -25.59 12.33 1.46
CA ASP A 77 -26.95 11.77 1.64
C ASP A 77 -28.04 12.83 1.52
N ASP A 78 -27.75 14.09 1.90
CA ASP A 78 -28.67 15.23 1.77
C ASP A 78 -27.90 16.52 1.43
N VAL A 79 -27.89 16.88 0.16
CA VAL A 79 -27.23 18.09 -0.34
C VAL A 79 -28.30 19.12 -0.67
N TYR A 80 -28.58 20.04 0.25
CA TYR A 80 -29.65 21.06 0.10
C TYR A 80 -31.03 20.45 -0.20
N GLY A 81 -31.36 19.30 0.37
CA GLY A 81 -32.63 18.59 0.15
C GLY A 81 -32.61 17.61 -1.04
N PHE A 82 -31.47 17.44 -1.71
CA PHE A 82 -31.32 16.49 -2.80
C PHE A 82 -30.55 15.24 -2.35
N ASP A 83 -31.08 14.06 -2.68
CA ASP A 83 -30.39 12.79 -2.51
C ASP A 83 -29.24 12.66 -3.53
N MET A 84 -28.00 12.68 -3.04
CA MET A 84 -26.78 12.52 -3.82
C MET A 84 -26.02 11.25 -3.39
N SER A 85 -26.71 10.25 -2.88
CA SER A 85 -26.15 9.00 -2.37
C SER A 85 -25.30 8.23 -3.41
N ALA A 86 -25.53 8.45 -4.69
CA ALA A 86 -24.70 7.91 -5.76
C ALA A 86 -23.26 8.43 -5.68
N ILE A 87 -23.07 9.72 -5.33
CA ILE A 87 -21.75 10.33 -5.12
C ILE A 87 -21.13 9.82 -3.81
N ARG A 88 -21.94 9.66 -2.76
CA ARG A 88 -21.48 9.08 -1.49
C ARG A 88 -20.84 7.71 -1.70
N LYS A 89 -21.42 6.86 -2.53
CA LYS A 89 -20.85 5.55 -2.85
C LYS A 89 -19.45 5.66 -3.47
N VAL A 90 -19.26 6.60 -4.39
CA VAL A 90 -17.95 6.85 -5.00
C VAL A 90 -16.98 7.37 -3.93
N ALA A 91 -17.36 8.39 -3.17
CA ALA A 91 -16.53 8.96 -2.11
C ALA A 91 -16.12 7.93 -1.03
N LEU A 92 -16.95 6.91 -0.78
CA LEU A 92 -16.65 5.84 0.16
C LEU A 92 -15.68 4.81 -0.41
N THR A 93 -15.71 4.58 -1.73
CA THR A 93 -14.87 3.56 -2.37
C THR A 93 -13.49 4.09 -2.76
N GLU A 94 -13.34 5.40 -2.96
CA GLU A 94 -12.06 6.01 -3.29
C GLU A 94 -11.19 6.16 -2.03
N PRO A 95 -9.95 5.65 -2.04
CA PRO A 95 -9.02 5.88 -0.95
C PRO A 95 -8.65 7.36 -0.85
N LEU A 96 -8.58 7.88 0.38
CA LEU A 96 -8.12 9.23 0.64
C LEU A 96 -6.62 9.21 0.95
N VAL A 97 -5.85 10.10 0.33
CA VAL A 97 -4.44 10.32 0.70
C VAL A 97 -4.35 11.62 1.50
N ASP A 98 -4.21 11.49 2.82
CA ASP A 98 -4.10 12.65 3.71
C ASP A 98 -3.28 12.35 4.96
N VAL A 99 -2.99 13.42 5.72
CA VAL A 99 -2.28 13.32 6.99
C VAL A 99 -3.25 12.90 8.09
N VAL A 100 -2.92 11.80 8.75
CA VAL A 100 -3.68 11.27 9.90
C VAL A 100 -3.04 11.77 11.20
N ASP A 101 -3.83 12.38 12.07
CA ASP A 101 -3.36 12.71 13.42
C ASP A 101 -3.16 11.40 14.22
N ARG A 102 -1.99 11.26 14.84
CA ARG A 102 -1.68 10.11 15.71
C ARG A 102 -2.71 9.88 16.81
N ASN A 103 -3.40 10.93 17.26
CA ASN A 103 -4.43 10.85 18.29
C ASN A 103 -5.71 10.16 17.79
N GLN A 104 -5.95 10.15 16.48
CA GLN A 104 -7.07 9.42 15.86
C GLN A 104 -6.85 7.90 15.87
N VAL A 105 -5.59 7.43 16.02
CA VAL A 105 -5.27 5.99 15.99
C VAL A 105 -5.85 5.28 17.20
N VAL A 106 -6.73 4.30 16.96
CA VAL A 106 -7.47 3.53 17.98
C VAL A 106 -6.77 2.20 18.27
N THR A 107 -5.98 1.69 17.31
CA THR A 107 -5.41 0.34 17.37
C THR A 107 -3.89 0.34 17.40
N GLY A 108 -3.31 -0.84 17.59
CA GLY A 108 -1.92 -1.11 17.22
C GLY A 108 -1.75 -1.16 15.71
N ASN A 109 -0.49 -1.16 15.27
CA ASN A 109 -0.13 -1.34 13.87
C ASN A 109 0.04 -2.84 13.58
N CYS A 110 -0.42 -3.30 12.42
CA CYS A 110 -0.23 -4.66 11.96
C CYS A 110 0.57 -4.66 10.65
N LEU A 111 1.62 -5.47 10.58
CA LEU A 111 2.37 -5.70 9.35
C LEU A 111 1.52 -6.55 8.39
N VAL A 112 1.32 -6.09 7.16
CA VAL A 112 0.56 -6.81 6.13
C VAL A 112 1.44 -7.33 4.99
N LYS A 113 2.51 -6.62 4.66
CA LYS A 113 3.46 -7.07 3.62
C LYS A 113 4.87 -6.62 3.95
N GLU A 114 5.81 -7.53 3.80
CA GLU A 114 7.24 -7.25 3.76
C GLU A 114 7.77 -7.50 2.35
N ILE A 115 8.62 -6.63 1.87
CA ILE A 115 9.24 -6.67 0.55
C ILE A 115 10.74 -6.59 0.73
N ASP A 116 11.43 -7.57 0.21
CA ASP A 116 12.86 -7.56 -0.05
C ASP A 116 13.04 -7.50 -1.57
N ILE A 117 13.52 -6.36 -2.08
CA ILE A 117 13.64 -6.12 -3.52
C ILE A 117 14.66 -7.07 -4.18
N GLN A 118 15.63 -7.57 -3.44
CA GLN A 118 16.62 -8.51 -3.95
C GLN A 118 16.00 -9.85 -4.35
N THR A 119 14.98 -10.30 -3.60
CA THR A 119 14.43 -11.65 -3.71
C THR A 119 13.00 -11.69 -4.24
N LEU A 120 12.26 -10.58 -4.15
CA LEU A 120 10.86 -10.51 -4.56
C LEU A 120 10.69 -10.88 -6.03
N LYS A 121 9.70 -11.71 -6.31
CA LYS A 121 9.26 -12.03 -7.68
C LYS A 121 8.08 -11.17 -8.07
N LYS A 122 7.96 -10.87 -9.38
CA LYS A 122 6.84 -10.07 -9.89
C LYS A 122 5.47 -10.66 -9.55
N GLU A 123 5.37 -11.98 -9.59
CA GLU A 123 4.14 -12.73 -9.28
C GLU A 123 3.71 -12.63 -7.82
N GLU A 124 4.60 -12.20 -6.92
CA GLU A 124 4.35 -12.03 -5.49
C GLU A 124 3.91 -10.61 -5.11
N ILE A 125 3.86 -9.69 -6.10
CA ILE A 125 3.40 -8.31 -5.87
C ILE A 125 1.91 -8.29 -5.55
N PRO A 126 1.00 -8.94 -6.32
CA PRO A 126 -0.37 -9.11 -5.88
C PRO A 126 -0.41 -10.03 -4.65
N PHE A 127 -1.08 -9.60 -3.60
CA PHE A 127 -1.16 -10.40 -2.38
C PHE A 127 -2.48 -10.20 -1.65
N GLU A 128 -2.81 -11.18 -0.84
CA GLU A 128 -3.87 -11.14 0.16
C GLU A 128 -3.23 -11.41 1.53
N ALA A 129 -3.55 -10.59 2.51
CA ALA A 129 -3.01 -10.74 3.86
C ALA A 129 -4.11 -10.58 4.92
N PRO A 130 -4.31 -11.59 5.78
CA PRO A 130 -5.10 -11.42 6.98
C PRO A 130 -4.34 -10.50 7.94
N PHE A 131 -5.07 -9.62 8.63
CA PHE A 131 -4.46 -8.76 9.62
C PHE A 131 -5.30 -8.69 10.90
N HIS A 132 -4.61 -8.46 12.01
CA HIS A 132 -5.18 -8.40 13.33
C HIS A 132 -4.83 -7.07 13.98
N LEU A 133 -5.85 -6.31 14.40
CA LEU A 133 -5.65 -5.02 15.06
C LEU A 133 -6.01 -5.13 16.54
N GLN A 134 -5.02 -4.89 17.38
CA GLN A 134 -5.22 -4.81 18.83
C GLN A 134 -5.77 -3.43 19.20
N ILE A 135 -6.92 -3.40 19.83
CA ILE A 135 -7.58 -2.17 20.28
C ILE A 135 -6.86 -1.59 21.48
N ARG A 136 -6.48 -0.31 21.40
CA ARG A 136 -5.75 0.40 22.45
C ARG A 136 -6.67 1.15 23.43
N ARG A 137 -7.84 1.62 22.93
CA ARG A 137 -8.83 2.36 23.72
C ARG A 137 -10.24 2.06 23.25
N ASN A 138 -11.23 2.29 24.15
CA ASN A 138 -12.63 2.23 23.76
C ASN A 138 -12.93 3.40 22.84
N ASP A 139 -13.39 3.11 21.63
CA ASP A 139 -13.67 4.14 20.62
C ASP A 139 -14.47 3.55 19.46
N TYR A 140 -14.79 4.38 18.50
CA TYR A 140 -15.33 3.98 17.22
C TYR A 140 -14.22 3.95 16.17
N VAL A 141 -14.35 3.08 15.18
CA VAL A 141 -13.47 3.02 14.02
C VAL A 141 -14.30 3.36 12.78
N GLN A 142 -13.94 4.45 12.11
CA GLN A 142 -14.55 4.86 10.85
C GLN A 142 -13.70 4.51 9.64
N ALA A 143 -12.38 4.36 9.81
CA ALA A 143 -11.49 4.08 8.69
C ALA A 143 -10.31 3.18 9.07
N LEU A 144 -9.77 2.51 8.05
CA LEU A 144 -8.47 1.84 8.07
C LEU A 144 -7.44 2.73 7.41
N VAL A 145 -6.22 2.68 7.92
CA VAL A 145 -5.11 3.52 7.45
C VAL A 145 -3.92 2.64 7.12
N THR A 146 -3.37 2.81 5.92
CA THR A 146 -2.11 2.17 5.55
C THR A 146 -0.98 3.17 5.50
N PHE A 147 0.19 2.71 5.91
CA PHE A 147 1.45 3.42 5.85
C PHE A 147 2.60 2.44 5.65
N PHE A 148 3.76 2.92 5.27
CA PHE A 148 4.90 2.04 5.01
C PHE A 148 6.20 2.58 5.60
N ASN A 149 7.13 1.65 5.79
CA ASN A 149 8.52 1.97 6.15
C ASN A 149 9.43 1.54 5.01
N ILE A 150 10.50 2.29 4.84
CA ILE A 150 11.57 2.02 3.87
C ILE A 150 12.88 1.88 4.62
N GLU A 151 13.65 0.86 4.27
CA GLU A 151 14.95 0.59 4.89
C GLU A 151 16.03 0.40 3.82
N PHE A 152 17.24 0.83 4.17
CA PHE A 152 18.49 0.68 3.42
C PHE A 152 19.40 -0.22 4.25
N THR A 153 19.14 -1.55 4.20
CA THR A 153 19.75 -2.49 5.14
C THR A 153 21.21 -2.80 4.82
N HIS A 154 21.62 -2.60 3.56
CA HIS A 154 23.00 -2.84 3.12
C HIS A 154 23.92 -1.64 3.32
N CYS A 155 23.45 -0.54 3.91
CA CYS A 155 24.30 0.56 4.35
C CYS A 155 25.08 0.19 5.63
N HIS A 156 26.29 0.71 5.80
CA HIS A 156 27.08 0.45 7.00
C HIS A 156 26.42 1.00 8.28
N LYS A 157 25.52 1.97 8.16
CA LYS A 157 24.62 2.44 9.20
C LYS A 157 23.18 2.18 8.77
N ARG A 158 22.35 1.76 9.70
CA ARG A 158 20.93 1.58 9.43
C ARG A 158 20.30 2.92 9.06
N VAL A 159 19.77 3.02 7.85
CA VAL A 159 19.08 4.19 7.31
C VAL A 159 17.68 3.74 6.89
N GLY A 160 16.71 4.61 7.09
CA GLY A 160 15.33 4.34 6.71
C GLY A 160 14.41 5.48 7.13
N PHE A 161 13.17 5.44 6.70
CA PHE A 161 12.12 6.35 7.11
C PHE A 161 10.78 5.64 7.20
N SER A 162 9.83 6.29 7.85
CA SER A 162 8.46 5.81 8.01
C SER A 162 7.48 6.87 7.54
N THR A 163 6.37 6.42 6.94
CA THR A 163 5.22 7.28 6.63
C THR A 163 4.08 7.10 7.66
N ALA A 164 4.38 6.55 8.84
CA ALA A 164 3.40 6.33 9.90
C ALA A 164 2.82 7.65 10.45
N PRO A 165 1.60 7.66 11.03
CA PRO A 165 0.99 8.86 11.61
C PRO A 165 1.83 9.53 12.71
N GLU A 166 2.67 8.76 13.41
CA GLU A 166 3.59 9.25 14.45
C GLU A 166 4.95 9.70 13.92
N ALA A 167 5.26 9.43 12.64
CA ALA A 167 6.52 9.79 12.01
C ALA A 167 6.52 11.23 11.48
N PRO A 168 7.69 11.80 11.17
CA PRO A 168 7.77 13.08 10.47
C PRO A 168 7.00 13.06 9.14
N TYR A 169 6.41 14.20 8.79
CA TYR A 169 5.67 14.34 7.54
C TYR A 169 6.48 13.93 6.31
N THR A 170 5.83 13.20 5.42
CA THR A 170 6.33 12.89 4.08
C THR A 170 5.26 13.22 3.04
N HIS A 171 5.64 13.44 1.79
CA HIS A 171 4.68 13.69 0.71
C HIS A 171 3.77 12.49 0.41
N TRP A 172 4.15 11.26 0.80
CA TRP A 172 3.29 10.07 0.67
C TRP A 172 2.12 10.11 1.65
N LYS A 173 2.22 10.87 2.76
CA LYS A 173 1.18 10.94 3.79
C LYS A 173 0.76 9.52 4.24
N GLN A 174 -0.52 9.31 4.52
CA GLN A 174 -1.14 8.02 4.75
C GLN A 174 -2.26 7.78 3.74
N THR A 175 -2.64 6.53 3.52
CA THR A 175 -3.79 6.18 2.69
C THR A 175 -4.91 5.66 3.57
N VAL A 176 -6.06 6.34 3.52
CA VAL A 176 -7.22 6.14 4.39
C VAL A 176 -8.35 5.48 3.61
N PHE A 177 -8.91 4.40 4.15
CA PHE A 177 -10.03 3.65 3.59
C PHE A 177 -11.20 3.72 4.55
N TYR A 178 -12.24 4.51 4.22
CA TYR A 178 -13.41 4.64 5.06
C TYR A 178 -14.30 3.39 5.00
N LEU A 179 -14.79 2.99 6.16
CA LEU A 179 -15.74 1.89 6.28
C LEU A 179 -17.16 2.43 6.01
N GLU A 180 -18.02 1.60 5.43
CA GLU A 180 -19.42 1.97 5.23
C GLU A 180 -20.12 2.24 6.57
N ASP A 181 -20.00 1.30 7.52
CA ASP A 181 -20.45 1.44 8.89
C ASP A 181 -19.25 1.59 9.82
N TYR A 182 -19.42 2.33 10.92
CA TYR A 182 -18.40 2.37 11.95
C TYR A 182 -18.40 1.08 12.78
N LEU A 183 -17.26 0.76 13.34
CA LEU A 183 -17.11 -0.35 14.27
C LEU A 183 -17.01 0.19 15.69
N THR A 184 -17.78 -0.37 16.61
CA THR A 184 -17.64 -0.07 18.03
C THR A 184 -16.54 -0.95 18.61
N CYS A 185 -15.48 -0.35 19.11
CA CYS A 185 -14.33 -1.04 19.67
C CYS A 185 -14.27 -0.85 21.17
N THR A 186 -14.17 -1.97 21.90
CA THR A 186 -14.02 -1.96 23.35
C THR A 186 -12.70 -2.60 23.74
N LYS A 187 -11.90 -1.87 24.53
CA LYS A 187 -10.67 -2.43 25.12
C LYS A 187 -11.06 -3.42 26.20
N VAL A 188 -11.07 -4.70 25.88
CA VAL A 188 -11.29 -5.79 26.83
C VAL A 188 -9.95 -6.28 27.34
N ILE A 189 -9.91 -6.84 28.55
CA ILE A 189 -8.72 -7.45 29.15
C ILE A 189 -8.14 -8.58 28.28
N LEU A 190 -8.99 -9.25 27.48
CA LEU A 190 -8.57 -10.11 26.39
C LEU A 190 -8.53 -9.28 25.09
N PRO A 191 -7.48 -9.39 24.29
CA PRO A 191 -7.36 -8.59 23.06
C PRO A 191 -8.52 -8.92 22.12
N MET A 192 -9.37 -7.94 21.88
CA MET A 192 -10.35 -8.04 20.81
C MET A 192 -9.59 -7.85 19.50
N VAL A 193 -9.62 -8.88 18.69
CA VAL A 193 -8.90 -8.94 17.43
C VAL A 193 -9.90 -8.67 16.32
N LEU A 194 -9.70 -7.60 15.58
CA LEU A 194 -10.41 -7.35 14.34
C LEU A 194 -9.66 -8.11 13.23
N MET A 195 -10.28 -9.16 12.70
CA MET A 195 -9.70 -9.95 11.61
C MET A 195 -10.30 -9.49 10.27
N LEU A 196 -9.47 -8.95 9.41
CA LEU A 196 -9.84 -8.48 8.08
C LEU A 196 -8.81 -9.01 7.06
N CYS A 197 -9.18 -9.06 5.80
CA CYS A 197 -8.25 -9.37 4.70
C CYS A 197 -7.99 -8.11 3.89
N PHE A 198 -6.74 -7.85 3.63
CA PHE A 198 -6.28 -6.79 2.72
C PHE A 198 -5.90 -7.44 1.40
N ASN A 199 -6.59 -7.05 0.33
CA ASN A 199 -6.33 -7.54 -1.01
C ASN A 199 -5.75 -6.41 -1.86
N MET A 200 -4.65 -6.70 -2.51
CA MET A 200 -4.07 -5.82 -3.50
C MET A 200 -4.06 -6.54 -4.84
N LEU A 201 -4.88 -6.08 -5.76
CA LEU A 201 -5.00 -6.61 -7.11
C LEU A 201 -4.53 -5.57 -8.13
N PHE A 202 -3.71 -6.01 -9.06
CA PHE A 202 -3.29 -5.21 -10.21
C PHE A 202 -4.12 -5.60 -11.42
N ARG A 203 -4.71 -4.63 -12.08
CA ARG A 203 -5.44 -4.84 -13.33
C ARG A 203 -4.62 -4.35 -14.50
N GLU A 204 -4.35 -5.21 -15.47
CA GLU A 204 -3.79 -4.77 -16.74
C GLU A 204 -4.85 -3.94 -17.50
N LYS A 205 -4.58 -2.66 -17.69
CA LYS A 205 -5.31 -1.89 -18.71
C LYS A 205 -4.80 -2.32 -20.07
N ARG A 206 -5.59 -3.07 -20.80
CA ARG A 206 -5.40 -3.18 -22.25
C ARG A 206 -5.73 -1.83 -22.85
N SER A 207 -4.72 -1.07 -23.26
CA SER A 207 -4.93 0.11 -24.10
C SER A 207 -5.47 -0.36 -25.46
N MET A 208 -6.72 -0.05 -25.77
CA MET A 208 -7.17 -0.02 -27.15
C MET A 208 -6.55 1.23 -27.78
N ALA A 209 -5.45 1.10 -28.43
CA ALA A 209 -5.01 1.77 -29.66
C ALA A 209 -3.50 1.88 -29.77
N TYR A 210 -3.04 1.49 -30.93
CA TYR A 210 -1.72 1.66 -31.54
C TYR A 210 -0.58 0.74 -31.09
N SER A 211 -0.07 0.03 -32.08
CA SER A 211 1.10 -0.83 -32.10
C SER A 211 2.33 -0.20 -31.46
N ASP A 212 3.10 -1.03 -30.75
CA ASP A 212 4.42 -0.77 -30.18
C ASP A 212 4.51 -0.02 -28.85
N SER A 213 3.78 -0.47 -27.83
CA SER A 213 4.17 -0.19 -26.45
C SER A 213 3.88 -1.40 -25.56
N SER A 214 4.86 -1.78 -24.77
CA SER A 214 4.72 -2.77 -23.71
C SER A 214 3.51 -2.43 -22.81
N PRO A 215 2.71 -3.43 -22.37
CA PRO A 215 1.56 -3.16 -21.51
C PRO A 215 2.04 -2.50 -20.20
N THR A 216 1.57 -1.28 -19.97
CA THR A 216 1.75 -0.62 -18.67
C THR A 216 0.74 -1.21 -17.71
N THR A 217 1.24 -1.85 -16.66
CA THR A 217 0.41 -2.35 -15.56
C THR A 217 0.14 -1.18 -14.63
N GLU A 218 -1.09 -0.68 -14.61
CA GLU A 218 -1.54 0.29 -13.61
C GLU A 218 -2.23 -0.46 -12.46
N MET A 219 -1.92 -0.09 -11.22
CA MET A 219 -2.68 -0.53 -10.06
C MET A 219 -4.07 0.12 -10.14
N SER A 220 -5.11 -0.68 -10.39
CA SER A 220 -6.43 -0.14 -10.68
C SER A 220 -7.37 -0.17 -9.48
N GLU A 221 -7.14 -1.04 -8.48
CA GLU A 221 -8.08 -1.20 -7.37
C GLU A 221 -7.38 -1.77 -6.13
N ILE A 222 -7.55 -1.09 -5.00
CA ILE A 222 -7.28 -1.63 -3.68
C ILE A 222 -8.63 -2.00 -3.08
N TRP A 223 -8.87 -3.28 -2.84
CA TRP A 223 -10.11 -3.76 -2.20
C TRP A 223 -9.82 -4.21 -0.78
N ILE A 224 -10.57 -3.68 0.17
CA ILE A 224 -10.64 -4.24 1.52
C ILE A 224 -11.88 -5.12 1.57
N LEU A 225 -11.71 -6.42 1.43
CA LEU A 225 -12.81 -7.37 1.58
C LEU A 225 -13.20 -7.51 3.05
N LYS A 226 -14.44 -7.17 3.36
CA LYS A 226 -15.07 -7.44 4.66
C LYS A 226 -15.38 -8.94 4.78
N SER A 227 -14.49 -9.71 5.38
CA SER A 227 -14.88 -10.93 6.07
C SER A 227 -14.83 -10.64 7.57
N MET A 228 -15.96 -10.25 8.16
CA MET A 228 -16.08 -10.04 9.59
C MET A 228 -16.36 -11.39 10.26
N SER A 229 -15.36 -12.01 10.86
CA SER A 229 -15.57 -12.99 11.91
C SER A 229 -15.22 -12.35 13.26
N THR A 230 -16.24 -11.93 13.98
CA THR A 230 -16.12 -11.60 15.40
C THR A 230 -15.99 -12.91 16.17
N PHE A 231 -14.80 -13.26 16.61
CA PHE A 231 -14.66 -14.26 17.67
C PHE A 231 -15.00 -13.60 19.01
N ARG A 232 -16.01 -14.17 19.67
CA ARG A 232 -16.36 -13.89 21.07
C ARG A 232 -15.37 -14.57 22.00
#